data_87d813801aa741b5fbf105cd1c491c35
#
_entry.id   87d813801aa741b5fbf105cd1c491c35
#
_cell.length_a   1.000
_cell.length_b   1.000
_cell.length_c   1.000
_cell.angle_alpha   90.00
_cell.angle_beta   90.00
_cell.angle_gamma   90.00
#
_symmetry.space_group_name_H-M   'P 1'
#
loop_
_entity.id
_entity.type
_entity.pdbx_description
1 polymer ?
#
loop_
_entity_poly.entity_id
_entity_poly.type
_entity_poly.pdbx_seq_one_letter_code
_entity_poly.pdbx_strand_id
1 'polypeptide(L)'
;MHPAIDIHSHMLCDEWLELIRAHGGPKFSVAEAADRRTWIHLDGVRFMFPQPEMFDYGQRLAAMDAAGVDMAVLSLTGPNVYWGGEAVSTRAARVMNDSFAAAQAAHPDRFRWLASLPFQHPGSAVEELARAVDAGATGVMVLTNIGGLPPTDPLFEPVFAKIDRRRLPVFMHPTV
;
A
#
# COMPACT_ATOMS: atom_id res chain seq x y z
N MET A 1 -29.62 -4.70 9.50
CA MET A 1 -28.36 -5.48 9.48
C MET A 1 -27.21 -4.48 9.59
N HIS A 2 -26.14 -4.82 10.29
CA HIS A 2 -24.94 -3.98 10.31
C HIS A 2 -24.11 -4.30 9.05
N PRO A 3 -23.42 -3.32 8.46
CA PRO A 3 -22.60 -3.57 7.28
C PRO A 3 -21.41 -4.48 7.61
N ALA A 4 -21.10 -5.38 6.70
CA ALA A 4 -19.88 -6.20 6.75
C ALA A 4 -18.73 -5.42 6.13
N ILE A 5 -17.68 -5.15 6.90
CA ILE A 5 -16.53 -4.35 6.48
C ILE A 5 -15.28 -5.22 6.51
N ASP A 6 -14.64 -5.40 5.36
CA ASP A 6 -13.31 -5.99 5.24
C ASP A 6 -12.25 -4.91 5.45
N ILE A 7 -11.51 -4.99 6.57
CA ILE A 7 -10.47 -4.01 6.92
C ILE A 7 -9.07 -4.40 6.42
N HIS A 8 -8.92 -5.55 5.77
CA HIS A 8 -7.63 -6.08 5.32
C HIS A 8 -7.71 -6.55 3.86
N SER A 9 -7.78 -5.62 2.95
CA SER A 9 -7.92 -5.88 1.53
C SER A 9 -6.80 -5.20 0.73
N HIS A 10 -6.05 -5.99 -0.04
CA HIS A 10 -4.93 -5.47 -0.83
C HIS A 10 -5.30 -5.32 -2.29
N MET A 11 -4.95 -4.14 -2.83
CA MET A 11 -4.98 -3.87 -4.26
C MET A 11 -3.64 -3.30 -4.70
N LEU A 12 -3.32 -3.47 -5.97
CA LEU A 12 -2.08 -3.05 -6.62
C LEU A 12 -2.43 -2.27 -7.90
N CYS A 13 -1.42 -1.59 -8.47
CA CYS A 13 -1.51 -1.06 -9.83
C CYS A 13 -0.24 -1.39 -10.63
N ASP A 14 -0.38 -1.45 -11.95
CA ASP A 14 0.72 -1.82 -12.84
C ASP A 14 1.91 -0.88 -12.70
N GLU A 15 1.69 0.43 -12.55
CA GLU A 15 2.77 1.41 -12.43
C GLU A 15 3.62 1.16 -11.18
N TRP A 16 3.02 0.78 -10.05
CA TRP A 16 3.77 0.39 -8.85
C TRP A 16 4.65 -0.84 -9.10
N LEU A 17 4.12 -1.86 -9.78
CA LEU A 17 4.88 -3.06 -10.12
C LEU A 17 6.04 -2.76 -11.08
N GLU A 18 5.82 -1.89 -12.07
CA GLU A 18 6.87 -1.44 -12.98
C GLU A 18 7.94 -0.60 -12.27
N LEU A 19 7.57 0.20 -11.28
CA LEU A 19 8.54 0.92 -10.44
C LEU A 19 9.43 -0.05 -9.65
N ILE A 20 8.88 -1.13 -9.08
CA ILE A 20 9.70 -2.18 -8.44
C ILE A 20 10.62 -2.85 -9.47
N ARG A 21 10.11 -3.17 -10.65
CA ARG A 21 10.91 -3.79 -11.73
C ARG A 21 12.11 -2.94 -12.11
N ALA A 22 11.90 -1.63 -12.22
CA ALA A 22 12.94 -0.70 -12.65
C ALA A 22 13.90 -0.27 -11.52
N HIS A 23 13.44 -0.20 -10.28
CA HIS A 23 14.14 0.48 -9.19
C HIS A 23 14.20 -0.30 -7.86
N GLY A 24 13.67 -1.51 -7.79
CA GLY A 24 13.64 -2.33 -6.57
C GLY A 24 15.00 -2.91 -6.18
N GLY A 25 15.91 -3.03 -7.17
CA GLY A 25 17.23 -3.60 -6.95
C GLY A 25 18.14 -2.82 -6.01
N PRO A 26 19.09 -3.50 -5.36
CA PRO A 26 19.36 -4.94 -5.45
C PRO A 26 18.40 -5.83 -4.63
N LYS A 27 17.65 -5.24 -3.68
CA LYS A 27 16.86 -5.96 -2.67
C LYS A 27 15.63 -6.65 -3.27
N PHE A 28 14.91 -5.94 -4.14
CA PHE A 28 13.70 -6.47 -4.79
C PHE A 28 13.91 -6.61 -6.29
N SER A 29 13.37 -7.69 -6.85
CA SER A 29 13.29 -7.89 -8.28
C SER A 29 11.95 -8.49 -8.68
N VAL A 30 11.54 -8.26 -9.92
CA VAL A 30 10.32 -8.81 -10.50
C VAL A 30 10.72 -9.74 -11.64
N ALA A 31 10.31 -10.99 -11.57
CA ALA A 31 10.62 -12.00 -12.58
C ALA A 31 9.42 -12.90 -12.86
N GLU A 32 9.31 -13.32 -14.11
CA GLU A 32 8.36 -14.34 -14.53
C GLU A 32 8.93 -15.74 -14.23
N ALA A 33 8.15 -16.59 -13.56
CA ALA A 33 8.50 -17.98 -13.31
C ALA A 33 8.15 -18.87 -14.51
N ALA A 34 8.61 -20.13 -14.49
CA ALA A 34 8.35 -21.11 -15.55
C ALA A 34 6.85 -21.38 -15.79
N ASP A 35 6.01 -21.17 -14.79
CA ASP A 35 4.54 -21.27 -14.86
C ASP A 35 3.87 -19.98 -15.36
N ARG A 36 4.66 -19.03 -15.87
CA ARG A 36 4.25 -17.72 -16.38
C ARG A 36 3.65 -16.78 -15.33
N ARG A 37 3.82 -17.08 -14.04
CA ARG A 37 3.44 -16.19 -12.96
C ARG A 37 4.52 -15.17 -12.69
N THR A 38 4.11 -13.92 -12.51
CA THR A 38 5.02 -12.85 -12.08
C THR A 38 5.23 -12.93 -10.57
N TRP A 39 6.49 -12.97 -10.13
CA TRP A 39 6.85 -12.97 -8.72
C TRP A 39 7.68 -11.74 -8.37
N ILE A 40 7.41 -11.16 -7.23
CA ILE A 40 8.34 -10.25 -6.56
C ILE A 40 9.26 -11.11 -5.68
N HIS A 41 10.57 -10.94 -5.86
CA HIS A 41 11.60 -11.60 -5.07
C HIS A 41 12.20 -10.61 -4.08
N LEU A 42 12.54 -11.08 -2.89
CA LEU A 42 13.32 -10.40 -1.87
C LEU A 42 14.65 -11.14 -1.73
N ASP A 43 15.78 -10.47 -1.99
CA ASP A 43 17.12 -11.05 -1.95
C ASP A 43 17.24 -12.37 -2.75
N GLY A 44 16.59 -12.42 -3.91
CA GLY A 44 16.57 -13.59 -4.81
C GLY A 44 15.58 -14.70 -4.42
N VAL A 45 14.90 -14.60 -3.29
CA VAL A 45 13.90 -15.57 -2.83
C VAL A 45 12.48 -15.10 -3.19
N ARG A 46 11.60 -16.00 -3.60
CA ARG A 46 10.18 -15.68 -3.83
C ARG A 46 9.56 -15.09 -2.59
N PHE A 47 9.07 -13.86 -2.71
CA PHE A 47 8.49 -13.09 -1.61
C PHE A 47 6.97 -12.96 -1.75
N MET A 48 6.50 -12.49 -2.90
CA MET A 48 5.08 -12.24 -3.13
C MET A 48 4.70 -12.60 -4.57
N PHE A 49 3.54 -13.20 -4.72
CA PHE A 49 2.87 -13.40 -6.00
C PHE A 49 1.74 -12.35 -6.13
N PRO A 50 1.92 -11.30 -6.96
CA PRO A 50 0.83 -10.38 -7.29
C PRO A 50 -0.23 -11.11 -8.10
N GLN A 51 -1.38 -11.37 -7.48
CA GLN A 51 -2.48 -12.04 -8.16
C GLN A 51 -3.17 -11.09 -9.13
N PRO A 52 -3.61 -11.54 -10.32
CA PRO A 52 -4.27 -10.68 -11.31
C PRO A 52 -5.46 -9.90 -10.74
N GLU A 53 -6.22 -10.51 -9.85
CA GLU A 53 -7.39 -9.94 -9.20
C GLU A 53 -7.06 -8.74 -8.29
N MET A 54 -5.79 -8.59 -7.89
CA MET A 54 -5.33 -7.44 -7.11
C MET A 54 -5.19 -6.17 -7.97
N PHE A 55 -5.26 -6.27 -9.30
CA PHE A 55 -5.16 -5.15 -10.24
C PHE A 55 -6.52 -4.75 -10.84
N ASP A 56 -7.59 -5.47 -10.49
CA ASP A 56 -8.90 -5.30 -11.10
C ASP A 56 -9.97 -5.00 -10.03
N TYR A 57 -10.37 -3.75 -9.94
CA TYR A 57 -11.42 -3.32 -9.01
C TYR A 57 -12.80 -3.88 -9.34
N GLY A 58 -13.08 -4.21 -10.62
CA GLY A 58 -14.33 -4.86 -11.01
C GLY A 58 -14.43 -6.28 -10.46
N GLN A 59 -13.35 -7.06 -10.58
CA GLN A 59 -13.26 -8.39 -9.96
C GLN A 59 -13.34 -8.32 -8.43
N ARG A 60 -12.70 -7.30 -7.83
CA ARG A 60 -12.80 -7.07 -6.38
C ARG A 60 -14.24 -6.84 -5.94
N LEU A 61 -14.98 -5.98 -6.62
CA LEU A 61 -16.39 -5.72 -6.32
C LEU A 61 -17.25 -6.99 -6.46
N ALA A 62 -17.07 -7.75 -7.54
CA ALA A 62 -17.78 -9.00 -7.73
C ALA A 62 -17.49 -10.03 -6.61
N ALA A 63 -16.23 -10.12 -6.16
CA ALA A 63 -15.86 -10.99 -5.04
C ALA A 63 -16.47 -10.52 -3.71
N MET A 64 -16.51 -9.20 -3.46
CA MET A 64 -17.18 -8.63 -2.28
C MET A 64 -18.69 -8.94 -2.29
N ASP A 65 -19.35 -8.79 -3.43
CA ASP A 65 -20.78 -9.09 -3.57
C ASP A 65 -21.05 -10.57 -3.30
N ALA A 66 -20.25 -11.47 -3.86
CA ALA A 66 -20.36 -12.91 -3.63
C ALA A 66 -20.12 -13.31 -2.16
N ALA A 67 -19.27 -12.57 -1.44
CA ALA A 67 -18.95 -12.81 -0.04
C ALA A 67 -19.88 -12.07 0.95
N GLY A 68 -20.78 -11.22 0.48
CA GLY A 68 -21.63 -10.38 1.31
C GLY A 68 -20.85 -9.29 2.05
N VAL A 69 -19.76 -8.80 1.48
CA VAL A 69 -18.95 -7.70 2.02
C VAL A 69 -19.46 -6.37 1.44
N ASP A 70 -19.95 -5.50 2.31
CA ASP A 70 -20.51 -4.21 1.91
C ASP A 70 -19.41 -3.19 1.57
N MET A 71 -18.31 -3.17 2.34
CA MET A 71 -17.21 -2.21 2.18
C MET A 71 -15.85 -2.88 2.38
N ALA A 72 -14.85 -2.49 1.60
CA ALA A 72 -13.46 -2.87 1.81
C ALA A 72 -12.58 -1.64 2.11
N VAL A 73 -11.65 -1.81 3.05
CA VAL A 73 -10.60 -0.82 3.32
C VAL A 73 -9.33 -1.27 2.59
N LEU A 74 -9.03 -0.59 1.50
CA LEU A 74 -7.91 -0.91 0.63
C LEU A 74 -6.58 -0.51 1.24
N SER A 75 -5.56 -1.33 1.07
CA SER A 75 -4.20 -1.02 1.46
C SER A 75 -3.18 -1.67 0.52
N LEU A 76 -1.98 -1.11 0.45
CA LEU A 76 -0.86 -1.75 -0.23
C LEU A 76 -0.26 -2.82 0.68
N THR A 77 0.18 -3.94 0.11
CA THR A 77 0.89 -5.01 0.84
C THR A 77 2.42 -4.80 0.82
N GLY A 78 3.19 -5.76 1.36
CA GLY A 78 4.65 -5.79 1.17
C GLY A 78 5.05 -5.94 -0.31
N PRO A 79 6.18 -5.34 -0.75
CA PRO A 79 7.15 -4.57 0.04
C PRO A 79 6.76 -3.13 0.32
N ASN A 80 5.52 -2.74 0.14
CA ASN A 80 5.01 -1.37 0.26
C ASN A 80 5.78 -0.41 -0.67
N VAL A 81 6.29 0.70 -0.13
CA VAL A 81 7.10 1.67 -0.87
C VAL A 81 8.49 1.88 -0.23
N TYR A 82 8.95 0.90 0.60
CA TYR A 82 10.18 1.00 1.38
C TYR A 82 11.41 0.50 0.59
N TRP A 83 11.55 0.98 -0.64
CA TRP A 83 12.63 0.62 -1.57
C TRP A 83 12.93 1.77 -2.53
N GLY A 84 14.08 1.68 -3.20
CA GLY A 84 14.58 2.77 -4.02
C GLY A 84 15.02 3.99 -3.19
N GLY A 85 15.42 5.03 -3.83
CA GLY A 85 15.72 6.31 -3.18
C GLY A 85 14.45 7.14 -2.94
N GLU A 86 14.59 8.30 -2.29
CA GLU A 86 13.48 9.17 -1.88
C GLU A 86 12.49 9.48 -3.02
N ALA A 87 12.98 9.85 -4.19
CA ALA A 87 12.14 10.20 -5.34
C ALA A 87 11.30 8.99 -5.80
N VAL A 88 11.89 7.79 -5.83
CA VAL A 88 11.22 6.55 -6.25
C VAL A 88 10.18 6.14 -5.23
N SER A 89 10.54 6.09 -3.95
CA SER A 89 9.65 5.74 -2.85
C SER A 89 8.45 6.69 -2.77
N THR A 90 8.68 8.00 -2.92
CA THR A 90 7.63 9.01 -2.96
C THR A 90 6.72 8.84 -4.17
N ARG A 91 7.29 8.57 -5.36
CA ARG A 91 6.50 8.30 -6.56
C ARG A 91 5.64 7.05 -6.39
N ALA A 92 6.20 5.97 -5.87
CA ALA A 92 5.48 4.72 -5.62
C ALA A 92 4.32 4.92 -4.63
N ALA A 93 4.51 5.72 -3.57
CA ALA A 93 3.46 6.07 -2.63
C ALA A 93 2.32 6.83 -3.34
N ARG A 94 2.65 7.87 -4.11
CA ARG A 94 1.66 8.68 -4.85
C ARG A 94 0.85 7.86 -5.83
N VAL A 95 1.51 7.04 -6.63
CA VAL A 95 0.86 6.17 -7.62
C VAL A 95 -0.19 5.26 -6.97
N MET A 96 0.17 4.62 -5.86
CA MET A 96 -0.76 3.75 -5.14
C MET A 96 -1.89 4.52 -4.46
N ASN A 97 -1.57 5.62 -3.79
CA ASN A 97 -2.57 6.45 -3.12
C ASN A 97 -3.55 7.06 -4.13
N ASP A 98 -3.09 7.48 -5.30
CA ASP A 98 -3.95 8.01 -6.38
C ASP A 98 -4.86 6.92 -6.96
N SER A 99 -4.36 5.69 -7.11
CA SER A 99 -5.16 4.53 -7.53
C SER A 99 -6.30 4.26 -6.53
N PHE A 100 -6.01 4.27 -5.23
CA PHE A 100 -7.02 4.07 -4.19
C PHE A 100 -8.02 5.22 -4.12
N ALA A 101 -7.56 6.46 -4.23
CA ALA A 101 -8.44 7.63 -4.27
C ALA A 101 -9.40 7.59 -5.46
N ALA A 102 -8.91 7.21 -6.63
CA ALA A 102 -9.75 7.03 -7.83
C ALA A 102 -10.78 5.91 -7.64
N ALA A 103 -10.40 4.78 -7.05
CA ALA A 103 -11.32 3.68 -6.76
C ALA A 103 -12.42 4.11 -5.77
N GLN A 104 -12.07 4.83 -4.70
CA GLN A 104 -13.05 5.38 -3.75
C GLN A 104 -13.97 6.40 -4.44
N ALA A 105 -13.44 7.28 -5.29
CA ALA A 105 -14.26 8.26 -6.00
C ALA A 105 -15.27 7.60 -6.95
N ALA A 106 -14.88 6.50 -7.61
CA ALA A 106 -15.75 5.72 -8.48
C ALA A 106 -16.80 4.90 -7.70
N HIS A 107 -16.47 4.44 -6.49
CA HIS A 107 -17.31 3.57 -5.66
C HIS A 107 -17.30 4.01 -4.19
N PRO A 108 -17.86 5.21 -3.87
CA PRO A 108 -17.71 5.82 -2.56
C PRO A 108 -18.38 5.05 -1.41
N ASP A 109 -19.36 4.21 -1.71
CA ASP A 109 -20.04 3.36 -0.72
C ASP A 109 -19.37 1.99 -0.52
N ARG A 110 -18.38 1.66 -1.39
CA ARG A 110 -17.74 0.34 -1.40
C ARG A 110 -16.30 0.36 -0.92
N PHE A 111 -15.58 1.46 -1.09
CA PHE A 111 -14.16 1.54 -0.77
C PHE A 111 -13.84 2.67 0.22
N ARG A 112 -12.94 2.36 1.14
CA ARG A 112 -12.10 3.28 1.90
C ARG A 112 -10.67 2.83 1.72
N TRP A 113 -9.69 3.65 2.09
CA TRP A 113 -8.30 3.27 1.89
C TRP A 113 -7.37 3.87 2.94
N LEU A 114 -6.23 3.18 3.10
CA LEU A 114 -5.14 3.55 3.98
C LEU A 114 -3.96 4.02 3.12
N ALA A 115 -3.40 5.18 3.48
CA ALA A 115 -2.27 5.74 2.77
C ALA A 115 -1.01 4.90 2.96
N SER A 116 -0.24 4.70 1.88
CA SER A 116 1.14 4.25 1.91
C SER A 116 2.05 5.48 1.91
N LEU A 117 3.05 5.50 2.78
CA LEU A 117 3.94 6.66 2.97
C LEU A 117 5.40 6.22 2.85
N PRO A 118 6.28 7.05 2.27
CA PRO A 118 7.72 6.78 2.20
C PRO A 118 8.41 7.05 3.55
N PHE A 119 8.11 6.24 4.57
CA PHE A 119 8.52 6.46 5.97
C PHE A 119 10.02 6.65 6.15
N GLN A 120 10.86 5.98 5.36
CA GLN A 120 12.32 6.15 5.41
C GLN A 120 12.78 7.55 4.99
N HIS A 121 11.87 8.38 4.49
CA HIS A 121 12.06 9.79 4.10
C HIS A 121 11.00 10.66 4.80
N PRO A 122 11.16 10.97 6.10
CA PRO A 122 10.11 11.56 6.93
C PRO A 122 9.53 12.88 6.40
N GLY A 123 10.36 13.71 5.76
CA GLY A 123 9.87 14.94 5.12
C GLY A 123 8.84 14.65 4.04
N SER A 124 9.21 13.82 3.07
CA SER A 124 8.34 13.39 1.97
C SER A 124 7.12 12.60 2.48
N ALA A 125 7.28 11.81 3.56
CA ALA A 125 6.18 11.07 4.17
C ALA A 125 5.14 12.01 4.80
N VAL A 126 5.56 13.08 5.47
CA VAL A 126 4.66 14.08 6.07
C VAL A 126 3.90 14.86 4.98
N GLU A 127 4.56 15.20 3.88
CA GLU A 127 3.94 15.88 2.74
C GLU A 127 2.91 14.97 2.06
N GLU A 128 3.29 13.71 1.80
CA GLU A 128 2.41 12.74 1.17
C GLU A 128 1.22 12.37 2.07
N LEU A 129 1.40 12.30 3.39
CA LEU A 129 0.31 12.11 4.34
C LEU A 129 -0.73 13.23 4.22
N ALA A 130 -0.28 14.48 4.15
CA ALA A 130 -1.20 15.61 4.00
C ALA A 130 -2.01 15.49 2.70
N ARG A 131 -1.32 15.23 1.58
CA ARG A 131 -1.93 15.05 0.27
C ARG A 131 -2.92 13.88 0.24
N ALA A 132 -2.53 12.73 0.80
CA ALA A 132 -3.37 11.53 0.84
C ALA A 132 -4.66 11.74 1.65
N VAL A 133 -4.57 12.43 2.79
CA VAL A 133 -5.77 12.77 3.60
C VAL A 133 -6.69 13.71 2.84
N ASP A 134 -6.15 14.72 2.16
CA ASP A 134 -6.93 15.63 1.35
C ASP A 134 -7.60 14.92 0.15
N ALA A 135 -7.00 13.81 -0.32
CA ALA A 135 -7.56 12.92 -1.35
C ALA A 135 -8.53 11.85 -0.80
N GLY A 136 -8.76 11.78 0.52
CA GLY A 136 -9.75 10.91 1.13
C GLY A 136 -9.21 9.68 1.87
N ALA A 137 -7.90 9.58 2.13
CA ALA A 137 -7.35 8.53 2.98
C ALA A 137 -7.95 8.58 4.38
N THR A 138 -8.37 7.43 4.89
CA THR A 138 -9.03 7.32 6.21
C THR A 138 -8.07 6.85 7.31
N GLY A 139 -6.85 6.53 6.98
CA GLY A 139 -5.79 6.09 7.89
C GLY A 139 -4.49 5.83 7.16
N VAL A 140 -3.55 5.19 7.84
CA VAL A 140 -2.22 4.88 7.30
C VAL A 140 -1.93 3.40 7.47
N MET A 141 -1.39 2.77 6.43
CA MET A 141 -0.86 1.42 6.51
C MET A 141 0.66 1.47 6.70
N VAL A 142 1.17 0.72 7.67
CA VAL A 142 2.59 0.60 7.96
C VAL A 142 3.00 -0.86 8.11
N LEU A 143 4.15 -1.23 7.59
CA LEU A 143 4.73 -2.55 7.85
C LEU A 143 5.43 -2.57 9.24
N THR A 144 5.49 -3.73 9.87
CA THR A 144 6.18 -3.92 11.15
C THR A 144 7.71 -3.77 11.05
N ASN A 145 8.23 -3.72 9.82
CA ASN A 145 9.63 -3.40 9.53
C ASN A 145 9.69 -2.38 8.39
N ILE A 146 10.35 -1.25 8.62
CA ILE A 146 10.48 -0.15 7.67
C ILE A 146 11.96 -0.04 7.28
N GLY A 147 12.35 -0.69 6.19
CA GLY A 147 13.73 -0.62 5.69
C GLY A 147 14.77 -1.20 6.65
N GLY A 148 14.41 -2.18 7.48
CA GLY A 148 15.29 -2.78 8.49
C GLY A 148 15.12 -2.21 9.90
N LEU A 149 14.32 -1.16 10.06
CA LEU A 149 14.08 -0.50 11.35
C LEU A 149 12.69 -0.82 11.90
N PRO A 150 12.53 -0.91 13.22
CA PRO A 150 11.22 -1.05 13.84
C PRO A 150 10.42 0.26 13.71
N PRO A 151 9.08 0.24 13.68
CA PRO A 151 8.26 1.45 13.63
C PRO A 151 8.48 2.43 14.79
N THR A 152 9.07 1.96 15.88
CA THR A 152 9.42 2.78 17.06
C THR A 152 10.74 3.53 16.93
N ASP A 153 11.45 3.38 15.80
CA ASP A 153 12.70 4.10 15.58
C ASP A 153 12.45 5.62 15.59
N PRO A 154 13.30 6.42 16.26
CA PRO A 154 13.15 7.88 16.34
C PRO A 154 13.09 8.58 14.98
N LEU A 155 13.63 7.98 13.93
CA LEU A 155 13.56 8.50 12.56
C LEU A 155 12.10 8.74 12.14
N PHE A 156 11.17 7.90 12.58
CA PHE A 156 9.77 7.93 12.13
C PHE A 156 8.86 8.81 13.02
N GLU A 157 9.40 9.33 14.12
CA GLU A 157 8.64 10.18 15.05
C GLU A 157 7.91 11.34 14.36
N PRO A 158 8.49 12.12 13.44
CA PRO A 158 7.80 13.23 12.79
C PRO A 158 6.55 12.77 12.01
N VAL A 159 6.58 11.56 11.42
CA VAL A 159 5.46 10.99 10.67
C VAL A 159 4.35 10.57 11.63
N PHE A 160 4.70 9.81 12.67
CA PHE A 160 3.72 9.37 13.68
C PHE A 160 3.10 10.55 14.44
N ALA A 161 3.89 11.57 14.78
CA ALA A 161 3.37 12.79 15.39
C ALA A 161 2.38 13.53 14.47
N LYS A 162 2.57 13.47 13.15
CA LYS A 162 1.61 14.04 12.19
C LYS A 162 0.33 13.20 12.08
N ILE A 163 0.46 11.87 12.09
CA ILE A 163 -0.66 10.93 12.11
C ILE A 163 -1.52 11.14 13.37
N ASP A 164 -0.88 11.23 14.53
CA ASP A 164 -1.54 11.49 15.82
C ASP A 164 -2.31 12.81 15.84
N ARG A 165 -1.65 13.91 15.44
CA ARG A 165 -2.31 15.22 15.32
C ARG A 165 -3.56 15.21 14.43
N ARG A 166 -3.57 14.35 13.40
CA ARG A 166 -4.70 14.15 12.49
C ARG A 166 -5.70 13.12 13.02
N ARG A 167 -5.40 12.45 14.14
CA ARG A 167 -6.21 11.38 14.75
C ARG A 167 -6.55 10.26 13.76
N LEU A 168 -5.57 9.89 12.93
CA LEU A 168 -5.73 8.83 11.93
C LEU A 168 -5.41 7.47 12.54
N PRO A 169 -6.20 6.43 12.23
CA PRO A 169 -5.84 5.07 12.59
C PRO A 169 -4.59 4.61 11.83
N VAL A 170 -3.82 3.77 12.49
CA VAL A 170 -2.68 3.08 11.88
C VAL A 170 -3.00 1.58 11.80
N PHE A 171 -2.98 1.04 10.61
CA PHE A 171 -3.07 -0.39 10.37
C PHE A 171 -1.66 -0.95 10.24
N MET A 172 -1.25 -1.76 11.21
CA MET A 172 0.07 -2.36 11.24
C MET A 172 0.03 -3.75 10.58
N HIS A 173 0.76 -3.91 9.48
CA HIS A 173 0.80 -5.14 8.71
C HIS A 173 2.11 -5.91 8.98
N PRO A 174 2.04 -7.21 9.29
CA PRO A 174 3.22 -8.03 9.46
C PRO A 174 4.06 -8.07 8.19
N THR A 175 5.37 -8.17 8.36
CA THR A 175 6.33 -8.37 7.27
C THR A 175 7.42 -9.36 7.69
N VAL A 176 8.08 -9.96 6.72
CA VAL A 176 9.24 -10.84 6.91
C VAL A 176 10.54 -10.05 6.94
#